data_b25d1b25008f4d4560182987edc042b6
#
_entry.id   b25d1b25008f4d4560182987edc042b6
#
_cell.length_a   1.000
_cell.length_b   1.000
_cell.length_c   1.000
_cell.angle_alpha   90.00
_cell.angle_beta   90.00
_cell.angle_gamma   90.00
#
_symmetry.space_group_name_H-M   'P 1'
#
loop_
_entity.id
_entity.type
_entity.pdbx_description
1 polymer ?
#
loop_
_entity_poly.entity_id
_entity_poly.type
_entity_poly.pdbx_seq_one_letter_code
_entity_poly.pdbx_strand_id
1 'polypeptide(L)'
;MPLTDVNVTGEPVQVAAAPFPSENAAAEAGFAAEKLYLDERLAAAAALVAPGARVADVGCDHGKLSVYLAKSGRASRVLAIDVRPQPLEKARRLVEKTGCGPLVECRLADGLSGVLPGEVDTVILAGISGITACQILEAAPWTRDAGVRIIAVPASKADVLRRWLTQNGYALEAETAAVAAERPYTALAARWDGNAFEPDECHCRLGLLARAEGEAAEAYRQKVLRQLERQLAGETAGARYTEDQREALRALRDEVKQLCNR
;
A
#
# COMPACT_ATOMS: atom_id res chain seq x y z
N MET A 1 30.66 8.35 -0.23
CA MET A 1 30.35 7.15 -1.05
C MET A 1 28.85 6.99 -1.05
N PRO A 2 28.16 6.97 -2.19
CA PRO A 2 26.71 6.78 -2.21
C PRO A 2 26.37 5.33 -1.83
N LEU A 3 25.51 5.15 -0.84
CA LEU A 3 24.94 3.88 -0.46
C LEU A 3 23.99 3.43 -1.58
N THR A 4 24.35 2.39 -2.30
CA THR A 4 23.49 1.68 -3.23
C THR A 4 22.62 0.72 -2.42
N ASP A 5 21.29 0.93 -2.40
CA ASP A 5 20.34 -0.02 -1.87
C ASP A 5 20.33 -1.26 -2.79
N VAL A 6 20.95 -2.31 -2.31
CA VAL A 6 20.94 -3.64 -2.93
C VAL A 6 20.11 -4.56 -2.04
N ASN A 7 19.34 -5.48 -2.63
CA ASN A 7 18.71 -6.55 -1.87
C ASN A 7 19.80 -7.46 -1.24
N VAL A 8 19.40 -8.38 -0.39
CA VAL A 8 20.32 -9.30 0.33
C VAL A 8 21.21 -10.12 -0.61
N THR A 9 20.93 -10.15 -1.93
CA THR A 9 21.70 -10.83 -2.98
C THR A 9 22.56 -9.87 -3.82
N GLY A 10 22.57 -8.57 -3.53
CA GLY A 10 23.39 -7.58 -4.25
C GLY A 10 22.79 -7.08 -5.57
N GLU A 11 21.55 -7.44 -5.91
CA GLU A 11 20.89 -6.98 -7.12
C GLU A 11 20.10 -5.68 -6.87
N PRO A 12 20.06 -4.75 -7.86
CA PRO A 12 19.30 -3.51 -7.73
C PRO A 12 17.79 -3.84 -7.59
N VAL A 13 17.16 -3.28 -6.57
CA VAL A 13 15.70 -3.37 -6.40
C VAL A 13 15.04 -2.75 -7.63
N GLN A 14 14.41 -3.59 -8.48
CA GLN A 14 13.69 -3.10 -9.65
C GLN A 14 12.47 -2.30 -9.22
N VAL A 15 12.53 -0.99 -9.41
CA VAL A 15 11.36 -0.11 -9.40
C VAL A 15 10.62 -0.35 -10.71
N ALA A 16 9.96 -1.50 -10.83
CA ALA A 16 9.17 -1.81 -12.01
C ALA A 16 7.80 -1.14 -11.89
N ALA A 17 7.65 0.00 -12.54
CA ALA A 17 6.33 0.40 -13.03
C ALA A 17 5.91 -0.65 -14.09
N ALA A 18 5.26 -1.72 -13.67
CA ALA A 18 4.61 -2.60 -14.61
C ALA A 18 3.53 -1.79 -15.34
N PRO A 19 3.55 -1.71 -16.69
CA PRO A 19 2.52 -1.01 -17.43
C PRO A 19 1.16 -1.61 -17.06
N PHE A 20 0.17 -0.75 -16.85
CA PHE A 20 -1.21 -1.18 -16.70
C PHE A 20 -1.56 -2.11 -17.85
N PRO A 21 -2.15 -3.31 -17.60
CA PRO A 21 -2.60 -4.16 -18.69
C PRO A 21 -3.53 -3.35 -19.57
N SER A 22 -3.20 -3.27 -20.86
CA SER A 22 -4.02 -2.60 -21.87
C SER A 22 -5.43 -3.19 -21.86
N GLU A 23 -6.43 -2.41 -22.25
CA GLU A 23 -7.85 -2.79 -22.29
C GLU A 23 -8.13 -4.14 -22.98
N ASN A 24 -7.22 -4.65 -23.81
CA ASN A 24 -7.36 -5.89 -24.56
C ASN A 24 -7.09 -7.17 -23.74
N ALA A 25 -6.31 -7.15 -22.67
CA ALA A 25 -6.04 -8.36 -21.88
C ALA A 25 -7.26 -8.83 -21.05
N ALA A 26 -8.20 -7.94 -20.73
CA ALA A 26 -9.43 -8.27 -20.03
C ALA A 26 -10.51 -8.87 -20.97
N ALA A 27 -10.40 -8.67 -22.28
CA ALA A 27 -11.38 -9.12 -23.26
C ALA A 27 -11.25 -10.62 -23.61
N GLU A 28 -10.08 -11.23 -23.42
CA GLU A 28 -9.82 -12.64 -23.77
C GLU A 28 -10.37 -13.66 -22.75
N ALA A 29 -10.81 -13.21 -21.57
CA ALA A 29 -11.30 -14.09 -20.50
C ALA A 29 -12.81 -14.37 -20.53
N GLY A 30 -13.52 -14.10 -21.62
CA GLY A 30 -14.89 -14.63 -21.89
C GLY A 30 -15.98 -14.23 -20.87
N PHE A 31 -15.80 -13.22 -20.06
CA PHE A 31 -16.80 -12.72 -19.12
C PHE A 31 -17.55 -11.53 -19.70
N ALA A 32 -18.90 -11.63 -19.78
CA ALA A 32 -19.76 -10.48 -20.06
C ALA A 32 -19.57 -9.44 -18.94
N ALA A 33 -18.79 -8.40 -19.23
CA ALA A 33 -18.25 -7.51 -18.24
C ALA A 33 -19.14 -6.29 -18.07
N GLU A 34 -19.87 -6.23 -16.96
CA GLU A 34 -20.04 -4.94 -16.34
C GLU A 34 -18.62 -4.49 -15.89
N LYS A 35 -18.07 -3.46 -16.53
CA LYS A 35 -16.68 -2.98 -16.31
C LYS A 35 -16.52 -2.60 -14.83
N LEU A 36 -15.87 -3.45 -14.04
CA LEU A 36 -15.57 -3.15 -12.65
C LEU A 36 -14.34 -2.21 -12.61
N TYR A 37 -14.60 -0.91 -12.53
CA TYR A 37 -13.53 0.08 -12.45
C TYR A 37 -13.00 0.20 -11.02
N LEU A 38 -11.70 0.04 -10.86
CA LEU A 38 -10.96 0.48 -9.69
C LEU A 38 -10.50 1.93 -9.92
N ASP A 39 -10.50 2.74 -8.87
CA ASP A 39 -9.74 3.98 -8.90
C ASP A 39 -8.23 3.68 -8.98
N GLU A 40 -7.43 4.67 -9.35
CA GLU A 40 -5.99 4.51 -9.60
C GLU A 40 -5.24 3.98 -8.38
N ARG A 41 -5.69 4.32 -7.15
CA ARG A 41 -5.10 3.86 -5.89
C ARG A 41 -5.34 2.36 -5.66
N LEU A 42 -6.55 1.86 -5.92
CA LEU A 42 -6.88 0.44 -5.82
C LEU A 42 -6.27 -0.36 -6.98
N ALA A 43 -6.19 0.24 -8.18
CA ALA A 43 -5.50 -0.34 -9.32
C ALA A 43 -4.00 -0.52 -9.04
N ALA A 44 -3.36 0.45 -8.39
CA ALA A 44 -1.97 0.33 -7.95
C ALA A 44 -1.78 -0.80 -6.92
N ALA A 45 -2.70 -0.96 -5.95
CA ALA A 45 -2.67 -2.10 -5.04
C ALA A 45 -2.80 -3.43 -5.78
N ALA A 46 -3.77 -3.54 -6.70
CA ALA A 46 -4.00 -4.75 -7.49
C ALA A 46 -2.77 -5.12 -8.34
N ALA A 47 -2.04 -4.13 -8.88
CA ALA A 47 -0.84 -4.36 -9.67
C ALA A 47 0.30 -5.02 -8.86
N LEU A 48 0.35 -4.79 -7.56
CA LEU A 48 1.35 -5.37 -6.65
C LEU A 48 1.02 -6.81 -6.22
N VAL A 49 -0.20 -7.29 -6.46
CA VAL A 49 -0.60 -8.67 -6.14
C VAL A 49 0.06 -9.64 -7.10
N ALA A 50 0.75 -10.66 -6.60
CA ALA A 50 1.32 -11.70 -7.42
C ALA A 50 0.23 -12.58 -8.08
N PRO A 51 0.43 -13.08 -9.31
CA PRO A 51 -0.53 -14.01 -9.93
C PRO A 51 -0.78 -15.25 -9.06
N GLY A 52 -2.05 -15.63 -8.91
CA GLY A 52 -2.45 -16.81 -8.15
C GLY A 52 -2.43 -16.63 -6.62
N ALA A 53 -2.21 -15.44 -6.11
CA ALA A 53 -2.15 -15.15 -4.68
C ALA A 53 -3.46 -15.53 -3.94
N ARG A 54 -3.32 -15.91 -2.67
CA ARG A 54 -4.42 -16.04 -1.72
C ARG A 54 -4.44 -14.78 -0.86
N VAL A 55 -5.46 -13.96 -1.04
CA VAL A 55 -5.49 -12.58 -0.56
C VAL A 55 -6.44 -12.41 0.63
N ALA A 56 -6.01 -11.68 1.66
CA ALA A 56 -6.89 -11.03 2.63
C ALA A 56 -7.00 -9.54 2.27
N ASP A 57 -8.16 -9.09 1.82
CA ASP A 57 -8.49 -7.67 1.56
C ASP A 57 -9.17 -7.10 2.80
N VAL A 58 -8.38 -6.41 3.63
CA VAL A 58 -8.80 -5.92 4.96
C VAL A 58 -9.32 -4.49 4.87
N GLY A 59 -10.54 -4.29 5.34
CA GLY A 59 -11.31 -3.07 5.11
C GLY A 59 -11.84 -3.03 3.68
N CYS A 60 -12.38 -4.15 3.21
CA CYS A 60 -12.78 -4.34 1.82
C CYS A 60 -13.91 -3.40 1.35
N ASP A 61 -14.57 -2.70 2.28
CA ASP A 61 -15.69 -1.78 2.03
C ASP A 61 -16.76 -2.46 1.15
N HIS A 62 -16.94 -2.03 -0.09
CA HIS A 62 -17.92 -2.58 -1.03
C HIS A 62 -17.39 -3.76 -1.84
N GLY A 63 -16.21 -4.31 -1.55
CA GLY A 63 -15.62 -5.50 -2.17
C GLY A 63 -15.15 -5.32 -3.62
N LYS A 64 -15.01 -4.08 -4.11
CA LYS A 64 -14.59 -3.81 -5.50
C LYS A 64 -13.21 -4.39 -5.82
N LEU A 65 -12.24 -4.20 -4.92
CA LEU A 65 -10.89 -4.74 -5.10
C LEU A 65 -10.92 -6.27 -5.04
N SER A 66 -11.60 -6.84 -4.05
CA SER A 66 -11.74 -8.29 -3.90
C SER A 66 -12.30 -8.96 -5.16
N VAL A 67 -13.41 -8.42 -5.71
CA VAL A 67 -14.03 -8.95 -6.93
C VAL A 67 -13.13 -8.74 -8.15
N TYR A 68 -12.45 -7.60 -8.26
CA TYR A 68 -11.50 -7.35 -9.34
C TYR A 68 -10.35 -8.37 -9.35
N LEU A 69 -9.76 -8.65 -8.20
CA LEU A 69 -8.65 -9.61 -8.06
C LEU A 69 -9.08 -11.03 -8.46
N ALA A 70 -10.29 -11.44 -8.05
CA ALA A 70 -10.85 -12.74 -8.43
C ALA A 70 -11.12 -12.81 -9.93
N LYS A 71 -11.82 -11.81 -10.50
CA LYS A 71 -12.18 -11.81 -11.93
C LYS A 71 -11.01 -11.69 -12.88
N SER A 72 -9.99 -10.93 -12.50
CA SER A 72 -8.77 -10.78 -13.30
C SER A 72 -7.83 -11.99 -13.23
N GLY A 73 -8.16 -13.01 -12.42
CA GLY A 73 -7.29 -14.17 -12.19
C GLY A 73 -6.01 -13.84 -11.40
N ARG A 74 -5.88 -12.61 -10.85
CA ARG A 74 -4.74 -12.25 -10.02
C ARG A 74 -4.74 -12.99 -8.70
N ALA A 75 -5.92 -13.19 -8.09
CA ALA A 75 -6.05 -13.98 -6.88
C ALA A 75 -6.76 -15.30 -7.17
N SER A 76 -6.23 -16.40 -6.62
CA SER A 76 -6.87 -17.72 -6.63
C SER A 76 -7.95 -17.83 -5.57
N ARG A 77 -7.85 -17.04 -4.49
CA ARG A 77 -8.84 -16.90 -3.43
C ARG A 77 -8.73 -15.52 -2.78
N VAL A 78 -9.85 -14.94 -2.38
CA VAL A 78 -9.90 -13.65 -1.65
C VAL A 78 -10.79 -13.78 -0.42
N LEU A 79 -10.27 -13.37 0.73
CA LEU A 79 -11.03 -13.10 1.94
C LEU A 79 -11.33 -11.60 1.96
N ALA A 80 -12.55 -11.20 1.68
CA ALA A 80 -13.02 -9.82 1.77
C ALA A 80 -13.48 -9.55 3.21
N ILE A 81 -12.71 -8.76 3.95
CA ILE A 81 -12.88 -8.58 5.39
C ILE A 81 -13.27 -7.13 5.69
N ASP A 82 -14.30 -6.92 6.47
CA ASP A 82 -14.63 -5.61 7.05
C ASP A 82 -15.17 -5.79 8.47
N VAL A 83 -14.89 -4.84 9.33
CA VAL A 83 -15.40 -4.80 10.71
C VAL A 83 -16.84 -4.31 10.77
N ARG A 84 -17.30 -3.63 9.72
CA ARG A 84 -18.65 -3.05 9.65
C ARG A 84 -19.57 -3.95 8.82
N PRO A 85 -20.72 -4.35 9.37
CA PRO A 85 -21.63 -5.25 8.66
C PRO A 85 -22.26 -4.63 7.40
N GLN A 86 -22.55 -3.32 7.39
CA GLN A 86 -23.21 -2.66 6.26
C GLN A 86 -22.35 -2.60 4.98
N PRO A 87 -21.07 -2.15 5.01
CA PRO A 87 -20.18 -2.27 3.85
C PRO A 87 -20.01 -3.72 3.40
N LEU A 88 -19.79 -4.64 4.33
CA LEU A 88 -19.61 -6.06 4.02
C LEU A 88 -20.83 -6.67 3.32
N GLU A 89 -22.04 -6.27 3.69
CA GLU A 89 -23.27 -6.71 3.02
C GLU A 89 -23.31 -6.22 1.56
N LYS A 90 -22.82 -5.01 1.28
CA LYS A 90 -22.69 -4.52 -0.10
C LYS A 90 -21.65 -5.34 -0.88
N ALA A 91 -20.53 -5.70 -0.22
CA ALA A 91 -19.53 -6.59 -0.80
C ALA A 91 -20.15 -7.97 -1.16
N ARG A 92 -20.94 -8.60 -0.27
CA ARG A 92 -21.62 -9.86 -0.53
C ARG A 92 -22.53 -9.77 -1.76
N ARG A 93 -23.35 -8.72 -1.85
CA ARG A 93 -24.20 -8.50 -3.02
C ARG A 93 -23.41 -8.32 -4.31
N LEU A 94 -22.26 -7.64 -4.26
CA LEU A 94 -21.40 -7.51 -5.42
C LEU A 94 -20.79 -8.87 -5.82
N VAL A 95 -20.31 -9.65 -4.85
CA VAL A 95 -19.78 -11.00 -5.06
C VAL A 95 -20.83 -11.92 -5.70
N GLU A 96 -22.07 -11.93 -5.19
CA GLU A 96 -23.18 -12.69 -5.75
C GLU A 96 -23.52 -12.23 -7.17
N LYS A 97 -23.74 -10.91 -7.37
CA LYS A 97 -24.06 -10.31 -8.67
C LYS A 97 -23.02 -10.65 -9.73
N THR A 98 -21.76 -10.76 -9.33
CA THR A 98 -20.63 -11.01 -10.26
C THR A 98 -20.26 -12.48 -10.41
N GLY A 99 -20.93 -13.39 -9.69
CA GLY A 99 -20.63 -14.82 -9.71
C GLY A 99 -19.29 -15.21 -9.09
N CYS A 100 -18.69 -14.31 -8.27
CA CYS A 100 -17.37 -14.53 -7.66
C CYS A 100 -17.41 -15.36 -6.35
N GLY A 101 -18.60 -15.83 -5.91
CA GLY A 101 -18.75 -16.59 -4.66
C GLY A 101 -17.77 -17.76 -4.48
N PRO A 102 -17.43 -18.54 -5.52
CA PRO A 102 -16.44 -19.60 -5.39
C PRO A 102 -15.02 -19.13 -5.04
N LEU A 103 -14.66 -17.89 -5.35
CA LEU A 103 -13.32 -17.32 -5.17
C LEU A 103 -13.24 -16.26 -4.08
N VAL A 104 -14.36 -15.63 -3.71
CA VAL A 104 -14.41 -14.53 -2.75
C VAL A 104 -15.30 -14.88 -1.57
N GLU A 105 -14.73 -14.98 -0.40
CA GLU A 105 -15.42 -15.16 0.87
C GLU A 105 -15.51 -13.83 1.62
N CYS A 106 -16.71 -13.41 2.03
CA CYS A 106 -16.93 -12.21 2.82
C CYS A 106 -16.96 -12.55 4.31
N ARG A 107 -16.05 -11.96 5.10
CA ARG A 107 -15.86 -12.27 6.52
C ARG A 107 -15.99 -11.02 7.39
N LEU A 108 -16.89 -11.06 8.38
CA LEU A 108 -17.03 -9.98 9.37
C LEU A 108 -15.98 -10.20 10.46
N ALA A 109 -14.96 -9.37 10.51
CA ALA A 109 -13.88 -9.45 11.50
C ALA A 109 -13.16 -8.11 11.66
N ASP A 110 -12.52 -7.91 12.81
CA ASP A 110 -11.66 -6.76 13.06
C ASP A 110 -10.23 -7.07 12.60
N GLY A 111 -9.79 -6.33 11.60
CA GLY A 111 -8.47 -6.52 10.99
C GLY A 111 -8.27 -7.96 10.49
N LEU A 112 -7.21 -8.59 10.97
CA LEU A 112 -6.81 -9.96 10.62
C LEU A 112 -7.25 -11.02 11.66
N SER A 113 -8.07 -10.65 12.67
CA SER A 113 -8.51 -11.57 13.73
C SER A 113 -9.31 -12.77 13.21
N GLY A 114 -9.93 -12.64 12.04
CA GLY A 114 -10.66 -13.72 11.38
C GLY A 114 -9.85 -14.50 10.35
N VAL A 115 -8.52 -14.34 10.28
CA VAL A 115 -7.64 -15.01 9.31
C VAL A 115 -6.70 -15.97 10.04
N LEU A 116 -6.65 -17.21 9.60
CA LEU A 116 -5.74 -18.21 10.17
C LEU A 116 -4.34 -18.10 9.54
N PRO A 117 -3.26 -18.35 10.32
CA PRO A 117 -1.92 -18.45 9.76
C PRO A 117 -1.86 -19.47 8.61
N GLY A 118 -1.27 -19.07 7.48
CA GLY A 118 -1.17 -19.92 6.27
C GLY A 118 -2.43 -19.96 5.40
N GLU A 119 -3.54 -19.34 5.81
CA GLU A 119 -4.76 -19.25 5.00
C GLU A 119 -4.56 -18.35 3.78
N VAL A 120 -3.77 -17.29 3.94
CA VAL A 120 -3.40 -16.32 2.89
C VAL A 120 -1.88 -16.16 2.79
N ASP A 121 -1.39 -15.72 1.63
CA ASP A 121 0.00 -15.34 1.39
C ASP A 121 0.15 -13.85 1.07
N THR A 122 -0.96 -13.13 0.94
CA THR A 122 -0.99 -11.70 0.65
C THR A 122 -2.04 -11.00 1.50
N VAL A 123 -1.64 -9.96 2.20
CA VAL A 123 -2.52 -9.08 2.98
C VAL A 123 -2.59 -7.71 2.31
N ILE A 124 -3.78 -7.21 2.02
CA ILE A 124 -3.99 -5.87 1.47
C ILE A 124 -4.66 -4.99 2.53
N LEU A 125 -4.06 -3.82 2.76
CA LEU A 125 -4.50 -2.79 3.70
C LEU A 125 -4.71 -1.48 2.91
N ALA A 126 -5.84 -1.38 2.19
CA ALA A 126 -6.08 -0.25 1.28
C ALA A 126 -7.16 0.70 1.83
N GLY A 127 -6.85 2.01 1.83
CA GLY A 127 -7.81 3.04 2.25
C GLY A 127 -7.93 3.25 3.77
N ILE A 128 -7.12 2.58 4.58
CA ILE A 128 -7.02 2.79 6.03
C ILE A 128 -5.82 3.68 6.38
N SER A 129 -5.77 4.22 7.61
CA SER A 129 -4.62 5.01 8.04
C SER A 129 -3.39 4.12 8.27
N GLY A 130 -2.17 4.67 8.09
CA GLY A 130 -0.95 3.95 8.41
C GLY A 130 -0.89 3.51 9.88
N ILE A 131 -1.45 4.30 10.81
CA ILE A 131 -1.53 3.94 12.23
C ILE A 131 -2.41 2.69 12.41
N THR A 132 -3.58 2.64 11.79
CA THR A 132 -4.47 1.48 11.85
C THR A 132 -3.84 0.26 11.19
N ALA A 133 -3.12 0.44 10.08
CA ALA A 133 -2.39 -0.64 9.43
C ALA A 133 -1.33 -1.25 10.37
N CYS A 134 -0.55 -0.42 11.09
CA CYS A 134 0.40 -0.88 12.10
C CYS A 134 -0.29 -1.71 13.19
N GLN A 135 -1.41 -1.24 13.72
CA GLN A 135 -2.16 -1.95 14.76
C GLN A 135 -2.68 -3.31 14.29
N ILE A 136 -3.17 -3.40 13.05
CA ILE A 136 -3.64 -4.65 12.45
C ILE A 136 -2.49 -5.64 12.29
N LEU A 137 -1.33 -5.19 11.81
CA LEU A 137 -0.15 -6.04 11.63
C LEU A 137 0.46 -6.46 12.98
N GLU A 138 0.48 -5.58 13.98
CA GLU A 138 0.94 -5.90 15.33
C GLU A 138 0.08 -6.99 15.99
N ALA A 139 -1.24 -6.95 15.79
CA ALA A 139 -2.18 -7.94 16.28
C ALA A 139 -2.10 -9.30 15.53
N ALA A 140 -1.37 -9.36 14.42
CA ALA A 140 -1.25 -10.55 13.57
C ALA A 140 0.22 -10.94 13.35
N PRO A 141 0.93 -11.43 14.40
CA PRO A 141 2.37 -11.72 14.33
C PRO A 141 2.73 -12.82 13.31
N TRP A 142 1.77 -13.60 12.85
CA TRP A 142 1.96 -14.57 11.76
C TRP A 142 2.28 -13.90 10.42
N THR A 143 2.04 -12.59 10.27
CA THR A 143 2.47 -11.83 9.09
C THR A 143 3.98 -11.63 9.01
N ARG A 144 4.71 -11.90 10.11
CA ARG A 144 6.19 -11.97 10.17
C ARG A 144 6.69 -13.31 9.65
N ASP A 145 6.20 -13.71 8.50
CA ASP A 145 6.62 -14.90 7.75
C ASP A 145 7.04 -14.45 6.35
N ALA A 146 8.20 -14.93 5.89
CA ALA A 146 8.73 -14.59 4.56
C ALA A 146 7.80 -15.01 3.40
N GLY A 147 6.87 -15.93 3.64
CA GLY A 147 5.83 -16.31 2.69
C GLY A 147 4.67 -15.31 2.59
N VAL A 148 4.55 -14.36 3.53
CA VAL A 148 3.44 -13.39 3.57
C VAL A 148 3.87 -12.04 3.02
N ARG A 149 3.15 -11.55 2.02
CA ARG A 149 3.36 -10.23 1.42
C ARG A 149 2.32 -9.25 1.94
N ILE A 150 2.77 -8.09 2.40
CA ILE A 150 1.92 -6.98 2.82
C ILE A 150 1.83 -5.98 1.67
N ILE A 151 0.63 -5.63 1.24
CA ILE A 151 0.38 -4.56 0.29
C ILE A 151 -0.43 -3.48 1.00
N ALA A 152 0.00 -2.23 0.96
CA ALA A 152 -0.72 -1.15 1.62
C ALA A 152 -0.88 0.07 0.73
N VAL A 153 -2.08 0.68 0.81
CA VAL A 153 -2.38 1.98 0.23
C VAL A 153 -2.93 2.87 1.35
N PRO A 154 -2.05 3.45 2.18
CA PRO A 154 -2.50 4.22 3.34
C PRO A 154 -3.21 5.50 2.90
N ALA A 155 -4.42 5.74 3.42
CA ALA A 155 -5.17 6.97 3.20
C ALA A 155 -4.48 8.18 3.85
N SER A 156 -3.72 7.94 4.92
CA SER A 156 -2.93 8.94 5.67
C SER A 156 -1.83 8.24 6.45
N LYS A 157 -0.86 9.01 6.97
CA LYS A 157 0.20 8.48 7.86
C LYS A 157 1.03 7.35 7.22
N ALA A 158 1.35 7.49 5.94
CA ALA A 158 2.22 6.55 5.24
C ALA A 158 3.64 6.52 5.85
N ASP A 159 4.10 7.67 6.36
CA ASP A 159 5.35 7.82 7.09
C ASP A 159 5.42 6.94 8.35
N VAL A 160 4.34 6.90 9.12
CA VAL A 160 4.23 6.03 10.30
C VAL A 160 4.28 4.56 9.92
N LEU A 161 3.57 4.17 8.84
CA LEU A 161 3.58 2.78 8.38
C LEU A 161 4.95 2.34 7.89
N ARG A 162 5.65 3.14 7.07
CA ARG A 162 6.99 2.78 6.59
C ARG A 162 7.98 2.64 7.75
N ARG A 163 7.97 3.58 8.71
CA ARG A 163 8.78 3.49 9.92
C ARG A 163 8.52 2.20 10.68
N TRP A 164 7.24 1.90 10.94
CA TRP A 164 6.85 0.69 11.68
C TRP A 164 7.28 -0.58 10.94
N LEU A 165 7.05 -0.67 9.64
CA LEU A 165 7.47 -1.82 8.83
C LEU A 165 8.97 -2.06 8.96
N THR A 166 9.78 -1.02 8.75
CA THR A 166 11.25 -1.12 8.83
C THR A 166 11.73 -1.49 10.23
N GLN A 167 11.19 -0.88 11.27
CA GLN A 167 11.53 -1.19 12.66
C GLN A 167 11.11 -2.60 13.10
N ASN A 168 10.13 -3.19 12.42
CA ASN A 168 9.67 -4.55 12.68
C ASN A 168 10.21 -5.61 11.71
N GLY A 169 11.25 -5.28 10.93
CA GLY A 169 11.93 -6.22 10.06
C GLY A 169 11.19 -6.56 8.77
N TYR A 170 10.36 -5.63 8.27
CA TYR A 170 9.78 -5.73 6.93
C TYR A 170 10.57 -4.89 5.94
N ALA A 171 11.06 -5.49 4.89
CA ALA A 171 11.68 -4.81 3.76
C ALA A 171 10.62 -4.34 2.75
N LEU A 172 10.75 -3.11 2.25
CA LEU A 172 9.96 -2.63 1.13
C LEU A 172 10.48 -3.28 -0.17
N GLU A 173 9.65 -4.11 -0.80
CA GLU A 173 10.00 -4.80 -2.07
C GLU A 173 9.66 -3.95 -3.29
N ALA A 174 8.56 -3.21 -3.23
CA ALA A 174 8.10 -2.37 -4.32
C ALA A 174 7.27 -1.21 -3.78
N GLU A 175 7.29 -0.11 -4.47
CA GLU A 175 6.44 1.03 -4.15
C GLU A 175 6.15 1.83 -5.42
N THR A 176 4.91 2.23 -5.60
CA THR A 176 4.46 3.06 -6.71
C THR A 176 3.54 4.15 -6.21
N ALA A 177 3.47 5.26 -6.95
CA ALA A 177 2.52 6.32 -6.69
C ALA A 177 1.31 6.22 -7.62
N ALA A 178 0.16 6.69 -7.14
CA ALA A 178 -1.06 6.84 -7.92
C ALA A 178 -1.72 8.18 -7.58
N VAL A 179 -2.39 8.78 -8.56
CA VAL A 179 -3.16 10.02 -8.35
C VAL A 179 -4.63 9.69 -8.56
N ALA A 180 -5.42 9.75 -7.48
CA ALA A 180 -6.85 9.52 -7.51
C ALA A 180 -7.59 10.75 -6.96
N ALA A 181 -8.60 11.24 -7.66
CA ALA A 181 -9.32 12.46 -7.31
C ALA A 181 -8.36 13.62 -6.92
N GLU A 182 -7.37 13.87 -7.79
CA GLU A 182 -6.33 14.92 -7.66
C GLU A 182 -5.42 14.79 -6.42
N ARG A 183 -5.48 13.66 -5.73
CA ARG A 183 -4.65 13.39 -4.55
C ARG A 183 -3.62 12.31 -4.84
N PRO A 184 -2.33 12.57 -4.62
CA PRO A 184 -1.30 11.55 -4.74
C PRO A 184 -1.30 10.62 -3.52
N TYR A 185 -1.27 9.32 -3.81
CA TYR A 185 -1.18 8.22 -2.87
C TYR A 185 0.07 7.40 -3.17
N THR A 186 0.48 6.59 -2.21
CA THR A 186 1.47 5.53 -2.40
C THR A 186 0.79 4.18 -2.29
N ALA A 187 1.19 3.22 -3.10
CA ALA A 187 0.93 1.81 -2.94
C ALA A 187 2.27 1.11 -2.74
N LEU A 188 2.46 0.46 -1.61
CA LEU A 188 3.69 -0.23 -1.26
C LEU A 188 3.46 -1.73 -1.07
N ALA A 189 4.48 -2.52 -1.35
CA ALA A 189 4.56 -3.93 -1.01
C ALA A 189 5.77 -4.15 -0.10
N ALA A 190 5.57 -4.92 0.97
CA ALA A 190 6.60 -5.25 1.93
C ALA A 190 6.53 -6.73 2.31
N ARG A 191 7.66 -7.28 2.72
CA ARG A 191 7.79 -8.65 3.21
C ARG A 191 8.70 -8.68 4.42
N TRP A 192 8.36 -9.55 5.36
CA TRP A 192 9.22 -9.72 6.51
C TRP A 192 10.48 -10.52 6.13
N ASP A 193 11.65 -9.97 6.44
CA ASP A 193 12.97 -10.59 6.27
C ASP A 193 13.77 -10.66 7.57
N GLY A 194 13.20 -10.11 8.67
CA GLY A 194 13.80 -10.07 9.98
C GLY A 194 14.84 -8.97 10.20
N ASN A 195 15.18 -8.20 9.17
CA ASN A 195 16.21 -7.14 9.24
C ASN A 195 15.59 -5.81 9.70
N ALA A 196 15.46 -5.64 11.01
CA ALA A 196 14.95 -4.39 11.59
C ALA A 196 16.06 -3.33 11.68
N PHE A 197 15.74 -2.10 11.28
CA PHE A 197 16.64 -0.95 11.46
C PHE A 197 15.83 0.34 11.68
N GLU A 198 16.51 1.40 12.17
CA GLU A 198 15.90 2.72 12.31
C GLU A 198 16.02 3.48 10.99
N PRO A 199 14.89 3.74 10.29
CA PRO A 199 14.93 4.48 9.02
C PRO A 199 15.10 5.98 9.26
N ASP A 200 15.77 6.66 8.33
CA ASP A 200 15.78 8.11 8.30
C ASP A 200 14.41 8.72 7.93
N GLU A 201 14.26 10.02 8.14
CA GLU A 201 13.00 10.72 7.84
C GLU A 201 12.66 10.74 6.36
N CYS A 202 13.63 10.77 5.46
CA CYS A 202 13.42 10.74 4.02
C CYS A 202 12.81 9.38 3.60
N HIS A 203 13.36 8.28 4.09
CA HIS A 203 12.80 6.94 3.90
C HIS A 203 11.37 6.86 4.46
N CYS A 204 11.11 7.36 5.66
CA CYS A 204 9.76 7.36 6.23
C CYS A 204 8.77 8.14 5.37
N ARG A 205 9.15 9.30 4.85
CA ARG A 205 8.27 10.18 4.07
C ARG A 205 8.05 9.71 2.64
N LEU A 206 9.10 9.24 1.98
CA LEU A 206 9.10 8.94 0.55
C LEU A 206 9.24 7.44 0.22
N GLY A 207 9.91 6.65 1.07
CA GLY A 207 10.21 5.26 0.77
C GLY A 207 10.97 5.13 -0.55
N LEU A 208 10.58 4.17 -1.38
CA LEU A 208 11.17 3.97 -2.70
C LEU A 208 10.77 5.07 -3.71
N LEU A 209 9.73 5.87 -3.41
CA LEU A 209 9.31 6.99 -4.26
C LEU A 209 10.32 8.14 -4.30
N ALA A 210 11.30 8.16 -3.39
CA ALA A 210 12.41 9.10 -3.44
C ALA A 210 13.18 9.04 -4.78
N ARG A 211 13.26 7.83 -5.36
CA ARG A 211 14.02 7.56 -6.61
C ARG A 211 13.10 7.14 -7.78
N ALA A 212 11.80 7.04 -7.54
CA ALA A 212 10.84 6.63 -8.58
C ALA A 212 10.66 7.75 -9.62
N GLU A 213 10.53 7.35 -10.88
CA GLU A 213 10.25 8.26 -12.00
C GLU A 213 8.76 8.35 -12.32
N GLY A 214 8.37 9.37 -13.08
CA GLY A 214 7.03 9.58 -13.59
C GLY A 214 6.21 10.59 -12.79
N GLU A 215 5.15 11.10 -13.43
CA GLU A 215 4.32 12.20 -12.93
C GLU A 215 3.67 11.92 -11.58
N ALA A 216 3.22 10.68 -11.34
CA ALA A 216 2.59 10.32 -10.09
C ALA A 216 3.59 10.32 -8.91
N ALA A 217 4.83 9.85 -9.14
CA ALA A 217 5.89 9.88 -8.14
C ALA A 217 6.30 11.32 -7.83
N GLU A 218 6.42 12.15 -8.85
CA GLU A 218 6.67 13.58 -8.68
C GLU A 218 5.54 14.26 -7.90
N ALA A 219 4.29 14.02 -8.25
CA ALA A 219 3.14 14.55 -7.52
C ALA A 219 3.15 14.14 -6.03
N TYR A 220 3.62 12.92 -5.73
CA TYR A 220 3.76 12.45 -4.35
C TYR A 220 4.90 13.19 -3.61
N ARG A 221 6.07 13.36 -4.22
CA ARG A 221 7.18 14.15 -3.66
C ARG A 221 6.76 15.59 -3.39
N GLN A 222 6.07 16.23 -4.33
CA GLN A 222 5.53 17.58 -4.18
C GLN A 222 4.49 17.68 -3.05
N LYS A 223 3.67 16.64 -2.85
CA LYS A 223 2.77 16.56 -1.68
C LYS A 223 3.57 16.56 -0.37
N VAL A 224 4.63 15.74 -0.29
CA VAL A 224 5.47 15.66 0.91
C VAL A 224 6.17 16.99 1.15
N LEU A 225 6.73 17.62 0.10
CA LEU A 225 7.37 18.93 0.19
C LEU A 225 6.41 19.98 0.78
N ARG A 226 5.19 20.10 0.22
CA ARG A 226 4.17 21.02 0.76
C ARG A 226 3.77 20.72 2.20
N GLN A 227 3.80 19.45 2.63
CA GLN A 227 3.55 19.10 4.03
C GLN A 227 4.67 19.58 4.95
N LEU A 228 5.94 19.42 4.55
CA LEU A 228 7.09 19.90 5.31
C LEU A 228 7.12 21.43 5.39
N GLU A 229 6.83 22.13 4.32
CA GLU A 229 6.73 23.58 4.29
C GLU A 229 5.64 24.10 5.25
N ARG A 230 4.46 23.50 5.27
CA ARG A 230 3.39 23.83 6.23
C ARG A 230 3.79 23.55 7.68
N GLN A 231 4.49 22.45 7.93
CA GLN A 231 5.01 22.13 9.26
C GLN A 231 6.01 23.20 9.74
N LEU A 232 6.92 23.65 8.87
CA LEU A 232 7.89 24.70 9.16
C LEU A 232 7.25 26.09 9.35
N ALA A 233 6.17 26.38 8.59
CA ALA A 233 5.41 27.64 8.76
C ALA A 233 4.58 27.67 10.05
N GLY A 234 4.51 26.56 10.81
CA GLY A 234 3.74 26.49 12.05
C GLY A 234 2.22 26.34 11.84
N GLU A 235 1.79 26.05 10.62
CA GLU A 235 0.36 25.86 10.27
C GLU A 235 -0.23 24.56 10.83
N THR A 236 0.61 23.66 11.36
CA THR A 236 0.15 22.41 11.95
C THR A 236 -0.32 22.67 13.38
N ALA A 237 -1.62 22.67 13.60
CA ALA A 237 -2.22 22.96 14.90
C ALA A 237 -1.60 22.10 16.03
N GLY A 238 -1.04 22.78 17.04
CA GLY A 238 -0.51 22.18 18.28
C GLY A 238 0.92 21.64 18.21
N ALA A 239 1.60 21.65 17.09
CA ALA A 239 3.00 21.22 17.00
C ALA A 239 3.95 22.32 17.49
N ARG A 240 4.58 22.13 18.66
CA ARG A 240 5.69 22.95 19.15
C ARG A 240 6.99 22.19 18.86
N TYR A 241 7.77 22.67 17.89
CA TYR A 241 9.08 22.10 17.57
C TYR A 241 10.16 22.82 18.37
N THR A 242 11.15 22.06 18.87
CA THR A 242 12.44 22.61 19.36
C THR A 242 13.24 23.16 18.18
N GLU A 243 14.29 23.96 18.44
CA GLU A 243 15.13 24.47 17.33
C GLU A 243 15.81 23.32 16.58
N ASP A 244 16.32 22.31 17.29
CA ASP A 244 16.93 21.11 16.68
C ASP A 244 15.93 20.37 15.75
N GLN A 245 14.69 20.22 16.18
CA GLN A 245 13.62 19.64 15.35
C GLN A 245 13.30 20.48 14.12
N ARG A 246 13.33 21.81 14.24
CA ARG A 246 13.15 22.72 13.11
C ARG A 246 14.30 22.62 12.11
N GLU A 247 15.54 22.53 12.61
CA GLU A 247 16.71 22.35 11.77
C GLU A 247 16.67 21.04 11.00
N ALA A 248 16.34 19.94 11.66
CA ALA A 248 16.11 18.63 11.02
C ALA A 248 15.00 18.67 9.95
N LEU A 249 13.88 19.36 10.23
CA LEU A 249 12.80 19.56 9.26
C LEU A 249 13.23 20.42 8.07
N ARG A 250 14.08 21.45 8.28
CA ARG A 250 14.64 22.27 7.18
C ARG A 250 15.54 21.41 6.29
N ALA A 251 16.43 20.62 6.88
CA ALA A 251 17.33 19.73 6.16
C ALA A 251 16.53 18.72 5.31
N LEU A 252 15.52 18.06 5.89
CA LEU A 252 14.64 17.15 5.18
C LEU A 252 13.87 17.84 4.06
N ARG A 253 13.31 19.02 4.29
CA ARG A 253 12.63 19.82 3.26
C ARG A 253 13.56 20.10 2.07
N ASP A 254 14.81 20.48 2.33
CA ASP A 254 15.79 20.81 1.29
C ASP A 254 16.19 19.54 0.50
N GLU A 255 16.34 18.41 1.17
CA GLU A 255 16.57 17.12 0.53
C GLU A 255 15.41 16.74 -0.39
N VAL A 256 14.17 16.77 0.12
CA VAL A 256 12.96 16.45 -0.70
C VAL A 256 12.83 17.42 -1.86
N LYS A 257 13.12 18.72 -1.68
CA LYS A 257 13.11 19.71 -2.74
C LYS A 257 14.12 19.40 -3.86
N GLN A 258 15.31 18.90 -3.51
CA GLN A 258 16.30 18.46 -4.49
C GLN A 258 15.80 17.24 -5.31
N LEU A 259 15.06 16.32 -4.66
CA LEU A 259 14.46 15.17 -5.32
C LEU A 259 13.30 15.53 -6.27
N CYS A 260 12.60 16.64 -6.01
CA CYS A 260 11.57 17.18 -6.90
C CYS A 260 12.13 17.89 -8.15
N ASN A 261 13.41 18.26 -8.15
CA ASN A 261 14.02 19.02 -9.25
C ASN A 261 14.88 18.14 -10.18
N ARG A 262 14.84 16.84 -10.00
CA ARG A 262 15.53 15.84 -10.84
C ARG A 262 14.60 15.26 -11.90
#